data_e85149d49fa1242af12ee26b0310e735
#
_entry.id   e85149d49fa1242af12ee26b0310e735
#
_cell.length_a   1.000
_cell.length_b   1.000
_cell.length_c   1.000
_cell.angle_alpha   90.00
_cell.angle_beta   90.00
_cell.angle_gamma   90.00
#
_symmetry.space_group_name_H-M   'P 1'
#
loop_
_entity.id
_entity.type
_entity.pdbx_description
1 polymer ?
#
loop_
_entity_poly.entity_id
_entity_poly.type
_entity_poly.pdbx_seq_one_letter_code
_entity_poly.pdbx_strand_id
1 'polypeptide(L)'
;RGLISRAEKSKKFIEIWSKATDDVTVALQENLDKYNPIYMMSDSGARGSIAQIRQLAGMRGLIANTSGATIEMPIRANYREGLNILEYFISSRGARKGLTDTALRTADSGYLTRRLVDVSQDVIVTEEDCGTHEGIDVFEIRNGNEMIEPFSERLVGRFLVEDLKNPDTGEIVMSSDKLMNAADAKKVIDELERQGKDRIAIRSVLGCKAKRGVCAKCYGMDLAHSKIVSVGEAVGIIAAQSIGEPGTQLTMRTFHTGGVASAEDITQGLPRVEELFESRKPKGAAILTRISGTVSIEDVKKSRVITVTDHESGDSEQYQIPWDYRIKVKDGD
;
A
#
# COMPACT_ATOMS: atom_id res chain seq x y z
N ARG A 1 29.34 28.69 1.10
CA ARG A 1 29.85 30.02 1.50
C ARG A 1 29.27 30.49 2.86
N GLY A 2 28.91 29.56 3.76
CA GLY A 2 28.49 29.86 5.13
C GLY A 2 27.04 30.34 5.32
N LEU A 3 26.22 30.38 4.25
CA LEU A 3 24.83 30.84 4.30
C LEU A 3 23.81 29.74 4.66
N ILE A 4 24.17 28.50 4.40
CA ILE A 4 23.31 27.32 4.66
C ILE A 4 24.10 26.24 5.38
N SER A 5 23.43 25.46 6.22
CA SER A 5 24.03 24.32 6.92
C SER A 5 24.33 23.18 5.95
N ARG A 6 25.20 22.24 6.34
CA ARG A 6 25.52 21.05 5.53
C ARG A 6 24.27 20.19 5.29
N ALA A 7 23.41 20.07 6.30
CA ALA A 7 22.16 19.30 6.20
C ALA A 7 21.18 19.96 5.23
N GLU A 8 21.00 21.28 5.28
CA GLU A 8 20.17 22.02 4.33
C GLU A 8 20.71 21.93 2.90
N LYS A 9 22.02 22.03 2.72
CA LYS A 9 22.65 21.84 1.39
C LYS A 9 22.30 20.46 0.84
N SER A 10 22.48 19.41 1.63
CA SER A 10 22.20 18.03 1.22
C SER A 10 20.72 17.85 0.88
N LYS A 11 19.80 18.39 1.68
CA LYS A 11 18.36 18.33 1.44
C LYS A 11 17.98 19.02 0.11
N LYS A 12 18.43 20.26 -0.09
CA LYS A 12 18.19 21.00 -1.34
C LYS A 12 18.78 20.31 -2.56
N PHE A 13 19.94 19.69 -2.41
CA PHE A 13 20.58 18.93 -3.46
C PHE A 13 19.72 17.72 -3.88
N ILE A 14 19.26 16.95 -2.91
CA ILE A 14 18.38 15.79 -3.18
C ILE A 14 17.08 16.26 -3.84
N GLU A 15 16.46 17.33 -3.35
CA GLU A 15 15.23 17.88 -3.90
C GLU A 15 15.37 18.30 -5.37
N ILE A 16 16.43 19.04 -5.70
CA ILE A 16 16.70 19.49 -7.08
C ILE A 16 16.92 18.30 -8.02
N TRP A 17 17.72 17.30 -7.59
CA TRP A 17 18.02 16.16 -8.44
C TRP A 17 16.86 15.16 -8.53
N SER A 18 16.03 15.04 -7.50
CA SER A 18 14.78 14.28 -7.61
C SER A 18 13.85 14.90 -8.63
N LYS A 19 13.63 16.22 -8.55
CA LYS A 19 12.82 16.94 -9.55
C LYS A 19 13.36 16.79 -10.96
N ALA A 20 14.68 16.95 -11.16
CA ALA A 20 15.30 16.75 -12.48
C ALA A 20 15.13 15.32 -13.00
N THR A 21 15.15 14.34 -12.11
CA THR A 21 14.90 12.93 -12.46
C THR A 21 13.46 12.70 -12.88
N ASP A 22 12.51 13.34 -12.19
CA ASP A 22 11.08 13.29 -12.53
C ASP A 22 10.78 13.97 -13.86
N ASP A 23 11.36 15.15 -14.09
CA ASP A 23 11.24 15.88 -15.36
C ASP A 23 11.76 15.05 -16.55
N VAL A 24 12.91 14.37 -16.39
CA VAL A 24 13.46 13.44 -17.39
C VAL A 24 12.53 12.22 -17.59
N THR A 25 11.89 11.74 -16.53
CA THR A 25 10.96 10.60 -16.62
C THR A 25 9.72 10.97 -17.42
N VAL A 26 9.15 12.15 -17.18
CA VAL A 26 8.00 12.66 -17.93
C VAL A 26 8.36 12.83 -19.42
N ALA A 27 9.47 13.49 -19.71
CA ALA A 27 9.95 13.67 -21.09
C ALA A 27 10.21 12.33 -21.80
N LEU A 28 10.71 11.33 -21.07
CA LEU A 28 10.90 9.97 -21.60
C LEU A 28 9.56 9.32 -21.96
N GLN A 29 8.56 9.41 -21.08
CA GLN A 29 7.23 8.83 -21.34
C GLN A 29 6.53 9.47 -22.54
N GLU A 30 6.63 10.80 -22.69
CA GLU A 30 6.04 11.53 -23.80
C GLU A 30 6.68 11.20 -25.16
N ASN A 31 7.99 10.91 -25.16
CA ASN A 31 8.74 10.62 -26.38
C ASN A 31 8.84 9.12 -26.71
N LEU A 32 8.35 8.23 -25.85
CA LEU A 32 8.38 6.79 -26.10
C LEU A 32 7.25 6.41 -27.06
N ASP A 33 7.58 5.72 -28.15
CA ASP A 33 6.58 5.20 -29.08
C ASP A 33 5.72 4.14 -28.38
N LYS A 34 4.40 4.26 -28.50
CA LYS A 34 3.42 3.32 -27.93
C LYS A 34 3.59 1.90 -28.47
N TYR A 35 4.09 1.74 -29.69
CA TYR A 35 4.38 0.45 -30.31
C TYR A 35 5.77 -0.08 -30.02
N ASN A 36 6.55 0.62 -29.19
CA ASN A 36 7.84 0.12 -28.74
C ASN A 36 7.61 -1.12 -27.83
N PRO A 37 8.26 -2.27 -28.12
CA PRO A 37 8.07 -3.50 -27.32
C PRO A 37 8.32 -3.32 -25.81
N ILE A 38 9.29 -2.50 -25.43
CA ILE A 38 9.61 -2.20 -24.04
C ILE A 38 8.49 -1.39 -23.37
N TYR A 39 7.94 -0.39 -24.09
CA TYR A 39 6.78 0.36 -23.61
C TYR A 39 5.57 -0.54 -23.44
N MET A 40 5.24 -1.37 -24.43
CA MET A 40 4.11 -2.29 -24.38
C MET A 40 4.21 -3.28 -23.22
N MET A 41 5.40 -3.80 -22.91
CA MET A 41 5.61 -4.70 -21.77
C MET A 41 5.38 -3.98 -20.43
N SER A 42 5.81 -2.73 -20.31
CA SER A 42 5.65 -1.94 -19.09
C SER A 42 4.22 -1.44 -18.93
N ASP A 43 3.57 -0.99 -20.01
CA ASP A 43 2.21 -0.45 -20.01
C ASP A 43 1.19 -1.54 -19.69
N SER A 44 1.39 -2.74 -20.25
CA SER A 44 0.53 -3.91 -19.95
C SER A 44 0.74 -4.50 -18.55
N GLY A 45 1.74 -4.04 -17.80
CA GLY A 45 2.08 -4.60 -16.49
C GLY A 45 2.72 -6.00 -16.54
N ALA A 46 2.95 -6.57 -17.72
CA ALA A 46 3.49 -7.92 -17.87
C ALA A 46 4.94 -8.02 -17.33
N ARG A 47 5.77 -7.04 -17.63
CA ARG A 47 7.15 -6.99 -17.14
C ARG A 47 7.73 -5.58 -17.20
N GLY A 48 8.52 -5.24 -16.17
CA GLY A 48 9.19 -3.97 -16.10
C GLY A 48 8.35 -2.85 -15.51
N SER A 49 9.00 -1.72 -15.24
CA SER A 49 8.38 -0.50 -14.77
C SER A 49 9.01 0.70 -15.45
N ILE A 50 8.33 1.84 -15.45
CA ILE A 50 8.86 3.08 -16.01
C ILE A 50 10.18 3.50 -15.33
N ALA A 51 10.35 3.19 -14.05
CA ALA A 51 11.59 3.44 -13.32
C ALA A 51 12.78 2.64 -13.88
N GLN A 52 12.54 1.42 -14.37
CA GLN A 52 13.56 0.60 -15.01
C GLN A 52 13.89 1.12 -16.42
N ILE A 53 12.86 1.53 -17.19
CA ILE A 53 13.05 2.15 -18.52
C ILE A 53 13.85 3.44 -18.38
N ARG A 54 13.58 4.25 -17.36
CA ARG A 54 14.34 5.47 -17.07
C ARG A 54 15.82 5.18 -16.85
N GLN A 55 16.17 4.12 -16.13
CA GLN A 55 17.58 3.74 -15.93
C GLN A 55 18.27 3.30 -17.22
N LEU A 56 17.51 2.75 -18.16
CA LEU A 56 18.03 2.29 -19.46
C LEU A 56 18.24 3.42 -20.47
N ALA A 57 17.31 4.37 -20.54
CA ALA A 57 17.24 5.36 -21.60
C ALA A 57 17.12 6.82 -21.12
N GLY A 58 16.89 7.05 -19.84
CA GLY A 58 16.79 8.39 -19.24
C GLY A 58 18.00 8.74 -18.37
N MET A 59 17.77 8.90 -17.09
CA MET A 59 18.80 9.20 -16.10
C MET A 59 18.68 8.22 -14.93
N ARG A 60 19.80 7.67 -14.47
CA ARG A 60 19.76 6.73 -13.34
C ARG A 60 19.41 7.41 -12.02
N GLY A 61 19.94 8.61 -11.77
CA GLY A 61 19.60 9.44 -10.63
C GLY A 61 20.47 9.22 -9.39
N LEU A 62 19.91 9.50 -8.21
CA LEU A 62 20.59 9.42 -6.92
C LEU A 62 20.69 7.99 -6.44
N ILE A 63 21.85 7.62 -5.90
CA ILE A 63 22.12 6.27 -5.37
C ILE A 63 22.33 6.35 -3.86
N ALA A 64 21.80 5.35 -3.14
CA ALA A 64 22.02 5.19 -1.72
C ALA A 64 23.38 4.56 -1.42
N ASN A 65 24.05 5.06 -0.41
CA ASN A 65 25.29 4.47 0.13
C ASN A 65 24.94 3.19 0.92
N THR A 66 25.96 2.43 1.30
CA THR A 66 25.81 1.22 2.15
C THR A 66 25.17 1.51 3.50
N SER A 67 25.34 2.71 4.05
CA SER A 67 24.68 3.18 5.27
C SER A 67 23.21 3.63 5.09
N GLY A 68 22.70 3.64 3.85
CA GLY A 68 21.35 4.14 3.52
C GLY A 68 21.28 5.64 3.21
N ALA A 69 22.33 6.40 3.46
CA ALA A 69 22.37 7.82 3.11
C ALA A 69 22.51 8.01 1.59
N THR A 70 21.84 9.02 1.04
CA THR A 70 21.94 9.37 -0.38
C THR A 70 23.30 9.99 -0.69
N ILE A 71 23.96 9.51 -1.74
CA ILE A 71 25.22 10.07 -2.22
C ILE A 71 24.93 11.39 -2.95
N GLU A 72 25.60 12.47 -2.56
CA GLU A 72 25.41 13.82 -3.13
C GLU A 72 25.83 13.93 -4.61
N MET A 73 26.32 12.87 -5.24
CA MET A 73 26.70 12.84 -6.64
C MET A 73 25.71 11.97 -7.44
N PRO A 74 24.84 12.56 -8.26
CA PRO A 74 23.88 11.80 -9.07
C PRO A 74 24.58 11.12 -10.26
N ILE A 75 24.05 9.99 -10.68
CA ILE A 75 24.41 9.36 -11.95
C ILE A 75 23.54 9.96 -13.05
N ARG A 76 24.12 10.80 -13.90
CA ARG A 76 23.40 11.48 -14.98
C ARG A 76 23.25 10.63 -16.23
N ALA A 77 24.19 9.74 -16.47
CA ALA A 77 24.16 8.82 -17.60
C ALA A 77 23.13 7.70 -17.39
N ASN A 78 22.73 7.08 -18.48
CA ASN A 78 21.92 5.86 -18.52
C ASN A 78 22.78 4.65 -18.96
N TYR A 79 22.20 3.46 -18.86
CA TYR A 79 22.92 2.24 -19.24
C TYR A 79 23.20 2.14 -20.75
N ARG A 80 22.36 2.75 -21.60
CA ARG A 80 22.54 2.74 -23.05
C ARG A 80 23.75 3.57 -23.49
N GLU A 81 23.95 4.73 -22.87
CA GLU A 81 25.09 5.61 -23.15
C GLU A 81 26.39 5.10 -22.51
N GLY A 82 26.24 4.34 -21.42
CA GLY A 82 27.35 3.90 -20.60
C GLY A 82 27.69 4.87 -19.48
N LEU A 83 28.25 4.35 -18.40
CA LEU A 83 28.63 5.12 -17.22
C LEU A 83 30.12 5.46 -17.29
N ASN A 84 30.48 6.64 -16.78
CA ASN A 84 31.89 6.94 -16.54
C ASN A 84 32.44 6.14 -15.34
N ILE A 85 33.75 6.14 -15.14
CA ILE A 85 34.40 5.32 -14.11
C ILE A 85 33.87 5.63 -12.71
N LEU A 86 33.65 6.90 -12.38
CA LEU A 86 33.14 7.32 -11.06
C LEU A 86 31.67 6.90 -10.88
N GLU A 87 30.84 7.11 -11.89
CA GLU A 87 29.44 6.70 -11.90
C GLU A 87 29.30 5.17 -11.80
N TYR A 88 30.13 4.43 -12.52
CA TYR A 88 30.20 2.97 -12.43
C TYR A 88 30.56 2.51 -11.01
N PHE A 89 31.57 3.13 -10.39
CA PHE A 89 31.96 2.79 -9.02
C PHE A 89 30.84 3.03 -8.01
N ILE A 90 30.17 4.18 -8.09
CA ILE A 90 29.01 4.51 -7.24
C ILE A 90 27.89 3.51 -7.49
N SER A 91 27.59 3.23 -8.76
CA SER A 91 26.60 2.25 -9.17
C SER A 91 26.85 0.86 -8.61
N SER A 92 28.11 0.38 -8.66
CA SER A 92 28.47 -0.94 -8.14
C SER A 92 28.30 -1.07 -6.63
N ARG A 93 28.50 0.02 -5.87
CA ARG A 93 28.24 0.07 -4.43
C ARG A 93 26.76 -0.06 -4.11
N GLY A 94 25.91 0.65 -4.87
CA GLY A 94 24.46 0.54 -4.75
C GLY A 94 23.93 -0.86 -5.09
N ALA A 95 24.46 -1.47 -6.15
CA ALA A 95 24.11 -2.83 -6.52
C ALA A 95 24.51 -3.85 -5.44
N ARG A 96 25.72 -3.72 -4.88
CA ARG A 96 26.18 -4.59 -3.77
C ARG A 96 25.29 -4.45 -2.54
N LYS A 97 24.88 -3.20 -2.19
CA LYS A 97 23.93 -2.98 -1.12
C LYS A 97 22.60 -3.70 -1.38
N GLY A 98 22.04 -3.57 -2.59
CA GLY A 98 20.79 -4.24 -2.95
C GLY A 98 20.88 -5.76 -2.81
N LEU A 99 21.98 -6.38 -3.25
CA LEU A 99 22.22 -7.83 -3.07
C LEU A 99 22.26 -8.23 -1.60
N THR A 100 22.98 -7.47 -0.79
CA THR A 100 23.10 -7.75 0.66
C THR A 100 21.77 -7.57 1.37
N ASP A 101 21.05 -6.49 1.09
CA ASP A 101 19.74 -6.20 1.69
C ASP A 101 18.74 -7.30 1.33
N THR A 102 18.72 -7.78 0.09
CA THR A 102 17.87 -8.91 -0.32
C THR A 102 18.15 -10.17 0.47
N ALA A 103 19.43 -10.55 0.60
CA ALA A 103 19.83 -11.74 1.32
C ALA A 103 19.44 -11.69 2.81
N LEU A 104 19.61 -10.54 3.46
CA LEU A 104 19.25 -10.34 4.87
C LEU A 104 17.74 -10.34 5.08
N ARG A 105 16.98 -9.62 4.25
CA ARG A 105 15.52 -9.50 4.38
C ARG A 105 14.76 -10.79 4.09
N THR A 106 15.36 -11.75 3.38
CA THR A 106 14.75 -13.08 3.19
C THR A 106 14.52 -13.78 4.51
N ALA A 107 15.45 -13.65 5.45
CA ALA A 107 15.30 -14.20 6.80
C ALA A 107 14.15 -13.51 7.57
N ASP A 108 14.03 -12.19 7.46
CA ASP A 108 12.96 -11.41 8.10
C ASP A 108 11.59 -11.83 7.58
N SER A 109 11.45 -12.01 6.25
CA SER A 109 10.22 -12.50 5.64
C SER A 109 9.83 -13.90 6.14
N GLY A 110 10.80 -14.81 6.24
CA GLY A 110 10.57 -16.14 6.79
C GLY A 110 10.14 -16.10 8.26
N TYR A 111 10.76 -15.24 9.05
CA TYR A 111 10.40 -15.05 10.46
C TYR A 111 9.00 -14.43 10.63
N LEU A 112 8.62 -13.46 9.80
CA LEU A 112 7.26 -12.91 9.79
C LEU A 112 6.23 -14.01 9.50
N THR A 113 6.46 -14.79 8.44
CA THR A 113 5.57 -15.90 8.06
C THR A 113 5.40 -16.90 9.19
N ARG A 114 6.50 -17.30 9.86
CA ARG A 114 6.44 -18.19 11.01
C ARG A 114 5.58 -17.63 12.14
N ARG A 115 5.77 -16.35 12.51
CA ARG A 115 4.96 -15.72 13.56
C ARG A 115 3.47 -15.65 13.21
N LEU A 116 3.16 -15.37 11.93
CA LEU A 116 1.78 -15.37 11.45
C LEU A 116 1.15 -16.77 11.55
N VAL A 117 1.87 -17.81 11.17
CA VAL A 117 1.42 -19.22 11.30
C VAL A 117 1.21 -19.58 12.77
N ASP A 118 2.17 -19.27 13.65
CA ASP A 118 2.09 -19.57 15.07
C ASP A 118 0.85 -18.96 15.75
N VAL A 119 0.47 -17.73 15.34
CA VAL A 119 -0.71 -17.03 15.88
C VAL A 119 -2.02 -17.54 15.26
N SER A 120 -2.01 -17.90 13.97
CA SER A 120 -3.24 -18.20 13.24
C SER A 120 -3.56 -19.69 13.10
N GLN A 121 -2.70 -20.59 13.58
CA GLN A 121 -2.87 -22.05 13.43
C GLN A 121 -4.18 -22.57 14.05
N ASP A 122 -4.67 -21.91 15.09
CA ASP A 122 -5.90 -22.31 15.79
C ASP A 122 -7.18 -21.79 15.10
N VAL A 123 -7.03 -20.99 14.04
CA VAL A 123 -8.17 -20.49 13.25
C VAL A 123 -8.57 -21.54 12.23
N ILE A 124 -9.50 -22.40 12.62
CA ILE A 124 -10.03 -23.53 11.83
C ILE A 124 -11.53 -23.30 11.64
N VAL A 125 -12.09 -23.80 10.55
CA VAL A 125 -13.54 -23.81 10.35
C VAL A 125 -14.14 -24.90 11.23
N THR A 126 -14.92 -24.51 12.25
CA THR A 126 -15.43 -25.44 13.28
C THR A 126 -16.90 -25.80 13.15
N GLU A 127 -17.68 -24.94 12.50
CA GLU A 127 -19.13 -25.10 12.34
C GLU A 127 -19.60 -24.51 11.00
N GLU A 128 -20.78 -24.90 10.56
CA GLU A 128 -21.32 -24.41 9.28
C GLU A 128 -21.83 -22.97 9.39
N ASP A 129 -22.57 -22.64 10.45
CA ASP A 129 -23.15 -21.32 10.67
C ASP A 129 -23.21 -20.94 12.16
N CYS A 130 -22.67 -19.78 12.50
CA CYS A 130 -22.72 -19.24 13.87
C CYS A 130 -23.98 -18.40 14.16
N GLY A 131 -24.88 -18.20 13.19
CA GLY A 131 -26.12 -17.46 13.36
C GLY A 131 -25.93 -15.95 13.60
N THR A 132 -24.79 -15.35 13.24
CA THR A 132 -24.57 -13.92 13.44
C THR A 132 -25.36 -13.08 12.45
N HIS A 133 -25.87 -11.93 12.91
CA HIS A 133 -26.44 -10.85 12.09
C HIS A 133 -25.48 -9.65 11.97
N GLU A 134 -24.27 -9.78 12.45
CA GLU A 134 -23.24 -8.77 12.32
C GLU A 134 -22.48 -8.98 11.01
N GLY A 135 -22.22 -7.91 10.28
CA GLY A 135 -21.50 -7.92 9.02
C GLY A 135 -20.59 -6.73 8.86
N ILE A 136 -19.91 -6.68 7.73
CA ILE A 136 -19.07 -5.55 7.33
C ILE A 136 -19.69 -4.96 6.08
N ASP A 137 -19.83 -3.64 6.06
CA ASP A 137 -20.25 -2.92 4.87
C ASP A 137 -19.14 -2.94 3.82
N VAL A 138 -19.48 -3.45 2.65
CA VAL A 138 -18.58 -3.52 1.50
C VAL A 138 -19.04 -2.54 0.43
N PHE A 139 -18.08 -1.84 -0.12
CA PHE A 139 -18.24 -0.85 -1.19
C PHE A 139 -17.02 -0.91 -2.11
N GLU A 140 -17.05 -0.22 -3.21
CA GLU A 140 -15.95 -0.09 -4.15
C GLU A 140 -14.77 0.70 -3.53
N ILE A 141 -13.55 0.20 -3.72
CA ILE A 141 -12.35 0.90 -3.23
C ILE A 141 -11.73 1.68 -4.38
N ARG A 142 -11.68 3.01 -4.22
CA ARG A 142 -11.03 3.95 -5.15
C ARG A 142 -9.95 4.77 -4.47
N ASN A 143 -8.92 5.10 -5.22
CA ASN A 143 -7.92 6.09 -4.84
C ASN A 143 -7.99 7.26 -5.84
N GLY A 144 -8.75 8.30 -5.50
CA GLY A 144 -9.09 9.36 -6.45
C GLY A 144 -9.90 8.80 -7.63
N ASN A 145 -9.38 8.92 -8.84
CA ASN A 145 -10.02 8.40 -10.06
C ASN A 145 -9.65 6.95 -10.40
N GLU A 146 -8.66 6.37 -9.72
CA GLU A 146 -8.20 5.01 -9.97
C GLU A 146 -9.00 4.02 -9.14
N MET A 147 -9.59 3.01 -9.81
CA MET A 147 -10.25 1.89 -9.15
C MET A 147 -9.20 0.89 -8.69
N ILE A 148 -9.09 0.69 -7.37
CA ILE A 148 -8.17 -0.28 -6.78
C ILE A 148 -8.79 -1.67 -6.79
N GLU A 149 -10.04 -1.77 -6.32
CA GLU A 149 -10.76 -3.04 -6.23
C GLU A 149 -12.24 -2.84 -6.57
N PRO A 150 -12.75 -3.52 -7.62
CA PRO A 150 -14.13 -3.38 -8.03
C PRO A 150 -15.08 -4.02 -7.02
N PHE A 151 -16.27 -3.42 -6.86
CA PHE A 151 -17.29 -3.91 -5.93
C PHE A 151 -17.66 -5.37 -6.17
N SER A 152 -17.74 -5.79 -7.44
CA SER A 152 -18.10 -7.16 -7.82
C SER A 152 -17.14 -8.22 -7.26
N GLU A 153 -15.81 -7.95 -7.28
CA GLU A 153 -14.81 -8.90 -6.78
C GLU A 153 -14.88 -9.07 -5.27
N ARG A 154 -15.24 -8.00 -4.56
CA ARG A 154 -15.41 -8.03 -3.10
C ARG A 154 -16.64 -8.82 -2.65
N LEU A 155 -17.63 -8.98 -3.50
CA LEU A 155 -18.86 -9.70 -3.21
C LEU A 155 -18.75 -11.20 -3.52
N VAL A 156 -17.99 -11.58 -4.54
CA VAL A 156 -17.84 -12.98 -4.95
C VAL A 156 -17.28 -13.83 -3.81
N GLY A 157 -17.91 -14.97 -3.58
CA GLY A 157 -17.51 -15.94 -2.55
C GLY A 157 -17.92 -15.55 -1.12
N ARG A 158 -18.79 -14.56 -0.95
CA ARG A 158 -19.30 -14.11 0.34
C ARG A 158 -20.79 -14.42 0.50
N PHE A 159 -21.27 -14.37 1.75
CA PHE A 159 -22.67 -14.45 2.11
C PHE A 159 -23.17 -13.07 2.55
N LEU A 160 -24.40 -12.74 2.21
CA LEU A 160 -25.07 -11.56 2.75
C LEU A 160 -25.44 -11.76 4.21
N VAL A 161 -25.56 -10.67 4.96
CA VAL A 161 -26.11 -10.70 6.33
C VAL A 161 -27.62 -10.90 6.31
N GLU A 162 -28.31 -10.20 5.37
CA GLU A 162 -29.75 -10.23 5.21
C GLU A 162 -30.11 -10.46 3.73
N ASP A 163 -31.32 -10.94 3.50
CA ASP A 163 -31.82 -11.12 2.13
C ASP A 163 -31.99 -9.77 1.43
N LEU A 164 -31.39 -9.65 0.24
CA LEU A 164 -31.62 -8.49 -0.61
C LEU A 164 -32.95 -8.65 -1.34
N LYS A 165 -33.89 -7.74 -1.08
CA LYS A 165 -35.20 -7.72 -1.69
C LYS A 165 -35.33 -6.53 -2.63
N ASN A 166 -36.06 -6.73 -3.72
CA ASN A 166 -36.48 -5.63 -4.59
C ASN A 166 -37.60 -4.85 -3.85
N PRO A 167 -37.46 -3.54 -3.64
CA PRO A 167 -38.44 -2.75 -2.91
C PRO A 167 -39.80 -2.66 -3.62
N ASP A 168 -39.85 -2.78 -4.96
CA ASP A 168 -41.06 -2.63 -5.74
C ASP A 168 -41.90 -3.93 -5.81
N THR A 169 -41.21 -5.07 -5.96
CA THR A 169 -41.88 -6.38 -6.14
C THR A 169 -41.88 -7.24 -4.89
N GLY A 170 -41.03 -6.93 -3.90
CA GLY A 170 -40.85 -7.74 -2.69
C GLY A 170 -40.14 -9.07 -2.95
N GLU A 171 -39.72 -9.37 -4.18
CA GLU A 171 -38.99 -10.58 -4.54
C GLU A 171 -37.57 -10.56 -3.96
N ILE A 172 -37.08 -11.74 -3.54
CA ILE A 172 -35.70 -11.91 -3.05
C ILE A 172 -34.78 -11.99 -4.28
N VAL A 173 -33.97 -10.97 -4.48
CA VAL A 173 -32.94 -10.92 -5.54
C VAL A 173 -31.76 -11.81 -5.17
N MET A 174 -31.34 -11.79 -3.91
CA MET A 174 -30.27 -12.62 -3.38
C MET A 174 -30.56 -13.02 -1.94
N SER A 175 -30.53 -14.33 -1.68
CA SER A 175 -30.72 -14.86 -0.33
C SER A 175 -29.42 -14.82 0.48
N SER A 176 -29.53 -14.56 1.77
CA SER A 176 -28.44 -14.64 2.75
C SER A 176 -27.84 -16.03 2.93
N ASP A 177 -28.59 -17.08 2.55
CA ASP A 177 -28.14 -18.48 2.64
C ASP A 177 -27.39 -18.97 1.39
N LYS A 178 -27.30 -18.17 0.35
CA LYS A 178 -26.65 -18.55 -0.90
C LYS A 178 -25.24 -17.93 -1.00
N LEU A 179 -24.26 -18.78 -1.34
CA LEU A 179 -22.91 -18.33 -1.69
C LEU A 179 -22.96 -17.51 -3.00
N MET A 180 -22.43 -16.30 -2.98
CA MET A 180 -22.49 -15.38 -4.11
C MET A 180 -21.46 -15.74 -5.18
N ASN A 181 -21.90 -15.95 -6.39
CA ASN A 181 -21.02 -16.11 -7.56
C ASN A 181 -20.93 -14.81 -8.36
N ALA A 182 -20.09 -14.78 -9.41
CA ALA A 182 -19.88 -13.58 -10.22
C ALA A 182 -21.15 -13.07 -10.94
N ALA A 183 -22.07 -13.97 -11.32
CA ALA A 183 -23.35 -13.60 -11.95
C ALA A 183 -24.34 -13.04 -10.91
N ASP A 184 -24.35 -13.59 -9.71
CA ASP A 184 -25.16 -13.10 -8.60
C ASP A 184 -24.65 -11.74 -8.11
N ALA A 185 -23.32 -11.54 -8.04
CA ALA A 185 -22.73 -10.27 -7.65
C ALA A 185 -23.16 -9.12 -8.59
N LYS A 186 -23.20 -9.36 -9.90
CA LYS A 186 -23.71 -8.37 -10.86
C LYS A 186 -25.16 -7.99 -10.61
N LYS A 187 -26.03 -8.99 -10.37
CA LYS A 187 -27.45 -8.73 -10.05
C LYS A 187 -27.62 -7.93 -8.77
N VAL A 188 -26.81 -8.21 -7.77
CA VAL A 188 -26.80 -7.47 -6.51
C VAL A 188 -26.40 -6.02 -6.74
N ILE A 189 -25.36 -5.77 -7.55
CA ILE A 189 -24.90 -4.41 -7.88
C ILE A 189 -25.97 -3.65 -8.65
N ASP A 190 -26.54 -4.25 -9.71
CA ASP A 190 -27.60 -3.64 -10.51
C ASP A 190 -28.81 -3.24 -9.64
N GLU A 191 -29.15 -4.07 -8.66
CA GLU A 191 -30.26 -3.79 -7.73
C GLU A 191 -29.91 -2.70 -6.72
N LEU A 192 -28.65 -2.67 -6.19
CA LEU A 192 -28.21 -1.63 -5.27
C LEU A 192 -28.15 -0.25 -5.96
N GLU A 193 -27.70 -0.21 -7.22
CA GLU A 193 -27.71 1.01 -8.02
C GLU A 193 -29.13 1.55 -8.23
N ARG A 194 -30.12 0.68 -8.48
CA ARG A 194 -31.54 1.06 -8.55
C ARG A 194 -32.06 1.63 -7.24
N GLN A 195 -31.59 1.09 -6.10
CA GLN A 195 -31.95 1.58 -4.77
C GLN A 195 -31.17 2.81 -4.34
N GLY A 196 -30.19 3.27 -5.13
CA GLY A 196 -29.30 4.39 -4.79
C GLY A 196 -28.36 4.10 -3.61
N LYS A 197 -28.03 2.82 -3.37
CA LYS A 197 -27.11 2.38 -2.33
C LYS A 197 -25.76 2.06 -2.91
N ASP A 198 -24.69 2.49 -2.25
CA ASP A 198 -23.31 2.30 -2.64
C ASP A 198 -22.60 1.16 -1.87
N ARG A 199 -23.29 0.54 -0.90
CA ARG A 199 -22.74 -0.48 0.01
C ARG A 199 -23.76 -1.54 0.39
N ILE A 200 -23.25 -2.70 0.80
CA ILE A 200 -24.06 -3.81 1.32
C ILE A 200 -23.28 -4.52 2.43
N ALA A 201 -24.03 -4.99 3.45
CA ALA A 201 -23.45 -5.76 4.54
C ALA A 201 -23.26 -7.23 4.14
N ILE A 202 -22.02 -7.71 4.25
CA ILE A 202 -21.66 -9.12 4.03
C ILE A 202 -21.19 -9.76 5.33
N ARG A 203 -21.32 -11.08 5.44
CA ARG A 203 -20.76 -11.83 6.56
C ARG A 203 -19.23 -11.86 6.47
N SER A 204 -18.58 -11.72 7.62
CA SER A 204 -17.12 -11.68 7.73
C SER A 204 -16.65 -12.47 8.95
N VAL A 205 -15.40 -12.94 8.87
CA VAL A 205 -14.72 -13.59 10.00
C VAL A 205 -14.58 -12.67 11.21
N LEU A 206 -14.57 -11.35 11.02
CA LEU A 206 -14.46 -10.37 12.12
C LEU A 206 -15.73 -10.27 12.97
N GLY A 207 -16.91 -10.55 12.40
CA GLY A 207 -18.20 -10.60 13.11
C GLY A 207 -18.64 -12.02 13.47
N CYS A 208 -17.78 -13.01 13.31
CA CYS A 208 -18.12 -14.41 13.59
C CYS A 208 -18.26 -14.65 15.11
N LYS A 209 -19.36 -15.30 15.51
CA LYS A 209 -19.65 -15.64 16.92
C LYS A 209 -19.32 -17.09 17.30
N ALA A 210 -18.57 -17.80 16.45
CA ALA A 210 -18.06 -19.14 16.76
C ALA A 210 -17.20 -19.10 18.05
N LYS A 211 -17.34 -20.08 18.92
CA LYS A 211 -16.58 -20.13 20.20
C LYS A 211 -15.08 -20.34 19.99
N ARG A 212 -14.70 -21.07 18.95
CA ARG A 212 -13.31 -21.29 18.51
C ARG A 212 -13.28 -21.26 17.00
N GLY A 213 -12.21 -20.72 16.43
CA GLY A 213 -12.08 -20.64 14.99
C GLY A 213 -13.13 -19.75 14.35
N VAL A 214 -13.66 -20.18 13.19
CA VAL A 214 -14.66 -19.46 12.38
C VAL A 214 -15.70 -20.41 11.84
N CYS A 215 -16.87 -19.92 11.43
CA CYS A 215 -17.87 -20.74 10.74
C CYS A 215 -17.72 -20.64 9.22
N ALA A 216 -18.22 -21.64 8.49
CA ALA A 216 -18.11 -21.72 7.05
C ALA A 216 -18.80 -20.54 6.32
N LYS A 217 -19.97 -20.11 6.77
CA LYS A 217 -20.67 -18.96 6.17
C LYS A 217 -19.94 -17.63 6.38
N CYS A 218 -19.31 -17.40 7.54
CA CYS A 218 -18.52 -16.17 7.78
C CYS A 218 -17.22 -16.15 6.99
N TYR A 219 -16.61 -17.30 6.77
CA TYR A 219 -15.43 -17.41 5.92
C TYR A 219 -15.79 -17.29 4.42
N GLY A 220 -16.79 -18.05 3.97
CA GLY A 220 -17.29 -18.02 2.61
C GLY A 220 -16.71 -19.11 1.73
N MET A 221 -16.23 -18.73 0.56
CA MET A 221 -15.76 -19.63 -0.49
C MET A 221 -14.34 -20.14 -0.26
N ASP A 222 -14.14 -21.44 -0.46
CA ASP A 222 -12.81 -22.00 -0.69
C ASP A 222 -12.37 -21.66 -2.12
N LEU A 223 -11.25 -20.95 -2.25
CA LEU A 223 -10.72 -20.48 -3.52
C LEU A 223 -10.21 -21.61 -4.42
N ALA A 224 -9.82 -22.76 -3.85
CA ALA A 224 -9.33 -23.89 -4.63
C ALA A 224 -10.43 -24.62 -5.38
N HIS A 225 -11.61 -24.77 -4.76
CA HIS A 225 -12.72 -25.53 -5.28
C HIS A 225 -13.92 -24.68 -5.73
N SER A 226 -13.89 -23.35 -5.46
CA SER A 226 -15.02 -22.41 -5.73
C SER A 226 -16.35 -22.85 -5.09
N LYS A 227 -16.26 -23.48 -3.94
CA LYS A 227 -17.41 -23.98 -3.13
C LYS A 227 -17.31 -23.39 -1.72
N ILE A 228 -18.38 -23.55 -0.95
CA ILE A 228 -18.32 -23.23 0.49
C ILE A 228 -17.21 -24.05 1.15
N VAL A 229 -16.46 -23.41 2.04
CA VAL A 229 -15.36 -24.05 2.77
C VAL A 229 -15.88 -25.21 3.64
N SER A 230 -15.12 -26.30 3.71
CA SER A 230 -15.45 -27.46 4.52
C SER A 230 -15.12 -27.23 6.00
N VAL A 231 -15.93 -27.83 6.87
CA VAL A 231 -15.61 -27.87 8.32
C VAL A 231 -14.34 -28.70 8.52
N GLY A 232 -13.41 -28.17 9.32
CA GLY A 232 -12.08 -28.75 9.53
C GLY A 232 -10.96 -28.09 8.73
N GLU A 233 -11.25 -27.18 7.81
CA GLU A 233 -10.25 -26.48 7.02
C GLU A 233 -9.44 -25.49 7.88
N ALA A 234 -8.11 -25.55 7.77
CA ALA A 234 -7.18 -24.71 8.52
C ALA A 234 -6.94 -23.35 7.82
N VAL A 235 -7.99 -22.54 7.77
CA VAL A 235 -8.00 -21.25 7.03
C VAL A 235 -7.01 -20.23 7.55
N GLY A 236 -6.65 -20.29 8.84
CA GLY A 236 -5.64 -19.40 9.41
C GLY A 236 -4.24 -19.66 8.86
N ILE A 237 -3.84 -20.92 8.67
CA ILE A 237 -2.56 -21.29 8.06
C ILE A 237 -2.53 -20.85 6.59
N ILE A 238 -3.61 -21.06 5.86
CA ILE A 238 -3.75 -20.62 4.45
C ILE A 238 -3.57 -19.10 4.36
N ALA A 239 -4.22 -18.34 5.24
CA ALA A 239 -4.07 -16.88 5.29
C ALA A 239 -2.63 -16.46 5.62
N ALA A 240 -2.00 -17.07 6.61
CA ALA A 240 -0.61 -16.76 6.99
C ALA A 240 0.38 -17.04 5.84
N GLN A 241 0.21 -18.15 5.14
CA GLN A 241 1.04 -18.50 3.99
C GLN A 241 0.80 -17.55 2.81
N SER A 242 -0.44 -17.17 2.54
CA SER A 242 -0.80 -16.22 1.47
C SER A 242 -0.26 -14.82 1.72
N ILE A 243 -0.10 -14.42 2.99
CA ILE A 243 0.52 -13.14 3.39
C ILE A 243 2.04 -13.26 3.35
N GLY A 244 2.60 -14.38 3.74
CA GLY A 244 4.04 -14.60 3.85
C GLY A 244 4.74 -14.84 2.52
N GLU A 245 4.09 -15.51 1.56
CA GLU A 245 4.67 -15.79 0.25
C GLU A 245 5.08 -14.52 -0.50
N PRO A 246 4.22 -13.49 -0.67
CA PRO A 246 4.62 -12.25 -1.32
C PRO A 246 5.72 -11.48 -0.56
N GLY A 247 5.88 -11.71 0.74
CA GLY A 247 6.96 -11.13 1.53
C GLY A 247 8.34 -11.41 0.96
N THR A 248 8.59 -12.65 0.53
CA THR A 248 9.83 -13.03 -0.15
C THR A 248 9.99 -12.32 -1.49
N GLN A 249 8.92 -12.17 -2.27
CA GLN A 249 8.96 -11.43 -3.54
C GLN A 249 9.19 -9.92 -3.33
N LEU A 250 8.61 -9.33 -2.28
CA LEU A 250 8.86 -7.93 -1.91
C LEU A 250 10.33 -7.68 -1.56
N THR A 251 11.01 -8.65 -0.91
CA THR A 251 12.45 -8.54 -0.65
C THR A 251 13.27 -8.59 -1.94
N MET A 252 12.86 -9.39 -2.92
CA MET A 252 13.52 -9.47 -4.22
C MET A 252 13.32 -8.22 -5.09
N ARG A 253 12.17 -7.54 -4.98
CA ARG A 253 11.90 -6.31 -5.75
C ARG A 253 12.85 -5.16 -5.40
N THR A 254 13.33 -5.05 -4.18
CA THR A 254 14.31 -4.03 -3.80
C THR A 254 15.64 -4.17 -4.54
N PHE A 255 15.99 -5.38 -4.98
CA PHE A 255 17.15 -5.65 -5.81
C PHE A 255 17.04 -5.04 -7.21
N HIS A 256 15.84 -5.02 -7.79
CA HIS A 256 15.63 -4.50 -9.15
C HIS A 256 15.71 -2.98 -9.26
N THR A 257 15.63 -2.24 -8.15
CA THR A 257 15.81 -0.77 -8.15
C THR A 257 17.29 -0.37 -8.25
N GLY A 258 18.21 -1.31 -8.07
CA GLY A 258 19.65 -1.09 -8.26
C GLY A 258 20.27 -0.10 -7.28
N GLY A 259 19.68 0.07 -6.09
CA GLY A 259 20.16 0.98 -5.06
C GLY A 259 19.82 2.45 -5.32
N VAL A 260 18.91 2.75 -6.25
CA VAL A 260 18.37 4.11 -6.42
C VAL A 260 17.66 4.53 -5.14
N ALA A 261 18.00 5.70 -4.61
CA ALA A 261 17.40 6.23 -3.40
C ALA A 261 15.96 6.69 -3.68
N SER A 262 14.99 6.10 -3.00
CA SER A 262 13.60 6.56 -2.98
C SER A 262 13.19 6.88 -1.55
N ALA A 263 12.48 7.99 -1.36
CA ALA A 263 11.92 8.34 -0.05
C ALA A 263 10.84 7.33 0.39
N GLU A 264 10.24 6.63 -0.56
CA GLU A 264 9.18 5.63 -0.34
C GLU A 264 9.72 4.30 0.19
N ASP A 265 10.99 3.96 -0.08
CA ASP A 265 11.60 2.67 0.33
C ASP A 265 11.67 2.47 1.86
N ILE A 266 11.61 3.56 2.64
CA ILE A 266 11.67 3.50 4.11
C ILE A 266 10.31 3.10 4.71
N THR A 267 9.21 3.45 4.02
CA THR A 267 7.84 3.31 4.52
C THR A 267 7.05 2.24 3.78
N GLN A 268 7.63 1.60 2.76
CA GLN A 268 6.98 0.59 1.93
C GLN A 268 7.67 -0.77 2.04
N GLY A 269 7.00 -1.79 1.52
CA GLY A 269 7.51 -3.16 1.49
C GLY A 269 7.41 -3.88 2.84
N LEU A 270 8.29 -4.87 3.03
CA LEU A 270 8.26 -5.76 4.19
C LEU A 270 8.29 -5.05 5.56
N PRO A 271 9.11 -4.01 5.79
CA PRO A 271 9.09 -3.30 7.07
C PRO A 271 7.73 -2.69 7.42
N ARG A 272 7.00 -2.20 6.41
CA ARG A 272 5.65 -1.65 6.62
C ARG A 272 4.63 -2.73 6.94
N VAL A 273 4.74 -3.89 6.31
CA VAL A 273 3.90 -5.06 6.62
C VAL A 273 4.11 -5.49 8.06
N GLU A 274 5.36 -5.57 8.53
CA GLU A 274 5.68 -5.89 9.92
C GLU A 274 5.13 -4.85 10.90
N GLU A 275 5.29 -3.56 10.62
CA GLU A 275 4.75 -2.48 11.46
C GLU A 275 3.23 -2.62 11.63
N LEU A 276 2.50 -2.94 10.56
CA LEU A 276 1.05 -3.11 10.59
C LEU A 276 0.63 -4.34 11.40
N PHE A 277 1.25 -5.50 11.14
CA PHE A 277 0.90 -6.73 11.86
C PHE A 277 1.28 -6.70 13.33
N GLU A 278 2.37 -6.02 13.68
CA GLU A 278 2.81 -5.91 15.07
C GLU A 278 2.27 -4.65 15.78
N SER A 279 1.46 -3.84 15.09
CA SER A 279 0.92 -2.57 15.61
C SER A 279 2.02 -1.65 16.16
N ARG A 280 3.20 -1.67 15.56
CA ARG A 280 4.31 -0.81 15.94
C ARG A 280 4.05 0.64 15.52
N LYS A 281 4.57 1.59 16.29
CA LYS A 281 4.55 3.00 15.90
C LYS A 281 5.37 3.17 14.61
N PRO A 282 4.78 3.69 13.51
CA PRO A 282 5.47 3.82 12.24
C PRO A 282 6.66 4.80 12.34
N LYS A 283 7.77 4.46 11.68
CA LYS A 283 8.99 5.29 11.65
C LYS A 283 8.78 6.65 10.99
N GLY A 284 7.88 6.70 10.00
CA GLY A 284 7.53 7.89 9.24
C GLY A 284 6.15 8.44 9.58
N ALA A 285 5.76 8.46 10.88
CA ALA A 285 4.46 8.96 11.28
C ALA A 285 4.32 10.45 10.95
N ALA A 286 3.24 10.81 10.26
CA ALA A 286 2.84 12.20 10.10
C ALA A 286 2.31 12.76 11.43
N ILE A 287 2.54 14.03 11.66
CA ILE A 287 1.90 14.75 12.75
C ILE A 287 0.55 15.22 12.24
N LEU A 288 -0.51 14.75 12.90
CA LEU A 288 -1.90 15.08 12.57
C LEU A 288 -2.51 15.88 13.70
N THR A 289 -3.35 16.85 13.36
CA THR A 289 -4.16 17.56 14.36
C THR A 289 -5.28 16.65 14.88
N ARG A 290 -5.65 16.84 16.14
CA ARG A 290 -6.78 16.15 16.78
C ARG A 290 -8.06 16.97 16.73
N ILE A 291 -7.92 18.30 16.52
CA ILE A 291 -9.02 19.24 16.46
C ILE A 291 -9.16 19.79 15.04
N SER A 292 -10.38 20.13 14.65
CA SER A 292 -10.67 20.83 13.40
C SER A 292 -10.64 22.34 13.68
N GLY A 293 -10.04 23.11 12.80
CA GLY A 293 -9.96 24.57 13.03
C GLY A 293 -9.01 25.26 12.08
N THR A 294 -8.80 26.55 12.28
CA THR A 294 -7.90 27.36 11.45
C THR A 294 -6.45 27.20 11.88
N VAL A 295 -5.59 27.05 10.88
CA VAL A 295 -4.16 26.83 11.03
C VAL A 295 -3.41 28.18 11.07
N SER A 296 -2.54 28.40 12.06
CA SER A 296 -1.56 29.49 12.09
C SER A 296 -0.14 28.91 12.16
N ILE A 297 0.75 29.41 11.31
CA ILE A 297 2.13 28.91 11.21
C ILE A 297 3.10 30.00 11.64
N GLU A 298 3.89 29.74 12.69
CA GLU A 298 4.92 30.63 13.18
C GLU A 298 6.30 29.99 13.09
N ASP A 299 7.28 30.71 12.52
CA ASP A 299 8.66 30.25 12.44
C ASP A 299 9.46 30.69 13.70
N VAL A 300 9.87 29.71 14.51
CA VAL A 300 10.69 29.91 15.69
C VAL A 300 12.12 29.43 15.40
N LYS A 301 13.15 30.05 16.02
CA LYS A 301 14.60 29.87 15.70
C LYS A 301 15.10 28.44 15.42
N LYS A 302 14.43 27.40 15.92
CA LYS A 302 14.86 25.99 15.74
C LYS A 302 13.76 25.04 15.21
N SER A 303 12.51 25.51 15.11
CA SER A 303 11.35 24.70 14.69
C SER A 303 10.25 25.61 14.16
N ARG A 304 9.28 25.03 13.47
CA ARG A 304 8.01 25.70 13.15
C ARG A 304 6.98 25.31 14.18
N VAL A 305 6.21 26.28 14.63
CA VAL A 305 5.09 26.04 15.53
C VAL A 305 3.82 26.22 14.70
N ILE A 306 3.02 25.17 14.66
CA ILE A 306 1.71 25.18 14.00
C ILE A 306 0.67 25.19 15.12
N THR A 307 -0.15 26.22 15.16
CA THR A 307 -1.28 26.34 16.08
C THR A 307 -2.57 26.08 15.30
N VAL A 308 -3.38 25.17 15.77
CA VAL A 308 -4.72 24.91 15.22
C VAL A 308 -5.73 25.39 16.26
N THR A 309 -6.63 26.29 15.85
CA THR A 309 -7.65 26.86 16.73
C THR A 309 -9.04 26.47 16.22
N ASP A 310 -9.80 25.82 17.08
CA ASP A 310 -11.19 25.48 16.82
C ASP A 310 -12.07 26.73 17.01
N HIS A 311 -12.93 27.00 16.03
CA HIS A 311 -13.83 28.16 16.07
C HIS A 311 -15.06 27.94 16.96
N GLU A 312 -15.45 26.68 17.21
CA GLU A 312 -16.64 26.37 17.99
C GLU A 312 -16.35 26.28 19.50
N SER A 313 -15.27 25.57 19.85
CA SER A 313 -14.89 25.38 21.27
C SER A 313 -13.93 26.44 21.79
N GLY A 314 -13.20 27.16 20.91
CA GLY A 314 -12.13 28.08 21.29
C GLY A 314 -10.84 27.37 21.74
N ASP A 315 -10.79 26.06 21.64
CA ASP A 315 -9.61 25.28 22.01
C ASP A 315 -8.50 25.47 20.98
N SER A 316 -7.24 25.50 21.44
CA SER A 316 -6.08 25.59 20.57
C SER A 316 -5.04 24.53 20.92
N GLU A 317 -4.54 23.81 19.91
CA GLU A 317 -3.44 22.88 20.05
C GLU A 317 -2.21 23.37 19.28
N GLN A 318 -1.03 23.26 19.92
CA GLN A 318 0.24 23.66 19.32
C GLN A 318 1.11 22.45 19.02
N TYR A 319 1.64 22.41 17.80
CA TYR A 319 2.52 21.36 17.31
C TYR A 319 3.88 21.95 16.94
N GLN A 320 4.95 21.49 17.60
CA GLN A 320 6.31 21.86 17.23
C GLN A 320 6.81 20.92 16.11
N ILE A 321 7.04 21.46 14.94
CA ILE A 321 7.45 20.72 13.75
C ILE A 321 8.94 21.00 13.49
N PRO A 322 9.80 19.97 13.46
CA PRO A 322 11.19 20.11 13.02
C PRO A 322 11.28 20.60 11.57
N TRP A 323 12.38 21.28 11.23
CA TRP A 323 12.58 21.86 9.88
C TRP A 323 12.69 20.84 8.75
N ASP A 324 12.94 19.59 9.06
CA ASP A 324 13.05 18.48 8.14
C ASP A 324 11.69 17.90 7.71
N TYR A 325 10.61 18.29 8.39
CA TYR A 325 9.25 17.88 8.05
C TYR A 325 8.66 18.73 6.91
N ARG A 326 7.94 18.07 6.00
CA ARG A 326 7.18 18.74 4.94
C ARG A 326 5.78 19.09 5.44
N ILE A 327 5.49 20.37 5.51
CA ILE A 327 4.15 20.86 5.86
C ILE A 327 3.26 20.77 4.62
N LYS A 328 2.06 20.20 4.76
CA LYS A 328 1.05 20.08 3.69
C LYS A 328 -0.05 21.14 3.77
N VAL A 329 -0.19 21.79 4.90
CA VAL A 329 -1.16 22.85 5.15
C VAL A 329 -0.52 24.23 4.97
N LYS A 330 -1.33 25.23 4.69
CA LYS A 330 -0.93 26.64 4.59
C LYS A 330 -1.45 27.42 5.78
N ASP A 331 -0.87 28.60 6.00
CA ASP A 331 -1.37 29.53 6.99
C ASP A 331 -2.78 30.00 6.58
N GLY A 332 -3.75 29.86 7.48
CA GLY A 332 -5.17 30.19 7.24
C GLY A 332 -6.04 29.04 6.67
N ASP A 333 -5.50 27.84 6.45
CA ASP A 333 -6.28 26.68 6.03
C ASP A 333 -7.26 26.22 7.12
#